data_0343903f462a8a0cfae151676eb991f4
#
_entry.id   0343903f462a8a0cfae151676eb991f4
#
_cell.length_a   1.000
_cell.length_b   1.000
_cell.length_c   1.000
_cell.angle_alpha   90.00
_cell.angle_beta   90.00
_cell.angle_gamma   90.00
#
_symmetry.space_group_name_H-M   'P 1'
#
loop_
_entity.id
_entity.type
_entity.pdbx_description
1 polymer ?
#
loop_
_entity_poly.entity_id
_entity_poly.type
_entity_poly.pdbx_seq_one_letter_code
_entity_poly.pdbx_strand_id
1 'polypeptide(L)'
;MEDSVYDPRCKEIQHHDGVRFAAIINHAGEKIAGGFTDGVTPYEGDETKLNDFYKFALTVSLRTDELKYSLGALNYIASRRDKVILISFPFPVTTNILLISAEPGLDIEKLAEN
;
A
#
# COMPACT_ATOMS: atom_id res chain seq x y z
N MET A 1 -18.81 -4.39 -10.40
CA MET A 1 -17.51 -3.78 -10.73
C MET A 1 -16.51 -4.05 -9.65
N GLU A 2 -15.31 -4.39 -10.04
CA GLU A 2 -14.26 -4.76 -9.09
C GLU A 2 -13.92 -3.65 -8.11
N ASP A 3 -13.93 -2.40 -8.58
CA ASP A 3 -13.58 -1.24 -7.75
C ASP A 3 -14.48 -1.11 -6.53
N SER A 4 -15.76 -1.41 -6.68
CA SER A 4 -16.72 -1.28 -5.59
C SER A 4 -16.52 -2.32 -4.49
N VAL A 5 -15.85 -3.44 -4.80
CA VAL A 5 -15.53 -4.48 -3.82
C VAL A 5 -14.42 -4.00 -2.87
N TYR A 6 -13.46 -3.27 -3.40
CA TYR A 6 -12.29 -2.82 -2.63
C TYR A 6 -12.50 -1.51 -1.89
N ASP A 7 -13.39 -0.63 -2.38
CA ASP A 7 -13.59 0.71 -1.78
C ASP A 7 -13.92 0.68 -0.29
N PRO A 8 -14.87 -0.15 0.20
CA PRO A 8 -15.14 -0.19 1.63
C PRO A 8 -13.93 -0.59 2.47
N ARG A 9 -13.10 -1.50 1.95
CA ARG A 9 -11.90 -1.95 2.64
C ARG A 9 -10.87 -0.83 2.73
N CYS A 10 -10.68 -0.08 1.65
CA CYS A 10 -9.78 1.06 1.64
C CYS A 10 -10.23 2.13 2.63
N LYS A 11 -11.54 2.40 2.72
CA LYS A 11 -12.09 3.35 3.66
C LYS A 11 -11.90 2.92 5.11
N GLU A 12 -12.07 1.64 5.40
CA GLU A 12 -11.78 1.09 6.73
C GLU A 12 -10.34 1.37 7.13
N ILE A 13 -9.41 1.09 6.23
CA ILE A 13 -7.98 1.29 6.49
C ILE A 13 -7.69 2.78 6.68
N GLN A 14 -8.31 3.65 5.87
CA GLN A 14 -8.14 5.10 5.99
C GLN A 14 -8.58 5.64 7.36
N HIS A 15 -9.46 4.93 8.06
CA HIS A 15 -9.93 5.35 9.37
C HIS A 15 -8.95 5.00 10.50
N HIS A 16 -7.91 4.21 10.25
CA HIS A 16 -6.87 3.98 11.24
C HIS A 16 -6.07 5.26 11.47
N ASP A 17 -5.76 5.53 12.73
CA ASP A 17 -4.96 6.70 13.09
C ASP A 17 -3.64 6.69 12.36
N GLY A 18 -3.30 7.82 11.75
CA GLY A 18 -2.03 8.00 11.06
C GLY A 18 -2.02 7.59 9.60
N VAL A 19 -3.06 6.92 9.10
CA VAL A 19 -3.14 6.56 7.68
C VAL A 19 -3.54 7.78 6.86
N ARG A 20 -2.75 8.12 5.85
CA ARG A 20 -2.96 9.27 4.98
C ARG A 20 -3.53 8.88 3.62
N PHE A 21 -3.23 7.67 3.16
CA PHE A 21 -3.59 7.18 1.83
C PHE A 21 -3.71 5.66 1.91
N ALA A 22 -4.73 5.10 1.29
CA ALA A 22 -4.87 3.65 1.14
C ALA A 22 -5.56 3.36 -0.18
N ALA A 23 -4.93 2.60 -1.04
CA ALA A 23 -5.45 2.29 -2.37
C ALA A 23 -5.03 0.90 -2.82
N ILE A 24 -5.82 0.32 -3.71
CA ILE A 24 -5.50 -0.95 -4.37
C ILE A 24 -4.96 -0.62 -5.75
N ILE A 25 -3.81 -1.18 -6.07
CA ILE A 25 -3.11 -0.97 -7.34
C ILE A 25 -3.01 -2.31 -8.04
N ASN A 26 -3.34 -2.37 -9.33
CA ASN A 26 -3.25 -3.62 -10.08
C ASN A 26 -1.85 -3.81 -10.68
N HIS A 27 -1.64 -4.96 -11.33
CA HIS A 27 -0.33 -5.30 -11.91
C HIS A 27 0.11 -4.37 -13.04
N ALA A 28 -0.81 -3.61 -13.63
CA ALA A 28 -0.48 -2.62 -14.65
C ALA A 28 -0.08 -1.27 -14.03
N GLY A 29 -0.08 -1.17 -12.69
CA GLY A 29 0.24 0.07 -12.01
C GLY A 29 -0.91 1.05 -11.92
N GLU A 30 -2.14 0.58 -12.14
CA GLU A 30 -3.32 1.43 -12.11
C GLU A 30 -4.03 1.34 -10.76
N LYS A 31 -4.45 2.50 -10.24
CA LYS A 31 -5.25 2.56 -9.02
C LYS A 31 -6.68 2.14 -9.35
N ILE A 32 -7.14 1.05 -8.76
CA ILE A 32 -8.49 0.54 -8.99
C ILE A 32 -9.46 0.87 -7.87
N ALA A 33 -8.97 1.32 -6.71
CA ALA A 33 -9.82 1.73 -5.59
C ALA A 33 -9.02 2.55 -4.60
N GLY A 34 -9.71 3.33 -3.77
CA GLY A 34 -9.11 4.05 -2.66
C GLY A 34 -8.55 5.42 -3.01
N GLY A 35 -7.73 5.95 -2.15
CA GLY A 35 -7.14 7.28 -2.31
C GLY A 35 -6.74 7.87 -0.95
N PHE A 36 -6.62 9.20 -0.93
CA PHE A 36 -6.26 9.90 0.30
C PHE A 36 -7.39 9.87 1.32
N THR A 37 -7.02 9.82 2.59
CA THR A 37 -7.95 9.92 3.71
C THR A 37 -8.61 11.30 3.68
N ASP A 38 -9.90 11.36 3.99
CA ASP A 38 -10.64 12.63 4.04
C ASP A 38 -9.97 13.59 5.03
N GLY A 39 -9.83 14.84 4.61
CA GLY A 39 -9.22 15.87 5.45
C GLY A 39 -7.71 15.92 5.38
N VAL A 40 -7.06 14.96 4.74
CA VAL A 40 -5.61 14.97 4.56
C VAL A 40 -5.26 15.85 3.36
N THR A 41 -4.29 16.75 3.56
CA THR A 41 -3.73 17.54 2.47
C THR A 41 -2.52 16.81 1.93
N PRO A 42 -2.51 16.37 0.66
CA PRO A 42 -1.34 15.70 0.08
C PRO A 42 -0.12 16.62 0.10
N TYR A 43 1.05 16.04 0.30
CA TYR A 43 2.30 16.78 0.12
C TYR A 43 2.50 17.06 -1.37
N GLU A 44 3.25 18.10 -1.69
CA GLU A 44 3.55 18.43 -3.07
C GLU A 44 4.23 17.23 -3.76
N GLY A 45 3.67 16.83 -4.90
CA GLY A 45 4.17 15.70 -5.67
C GLY A 45 3.84 14.33 -5.11
N ASP A 46 2.98 14.23 -4.09
CA ASP A 46 2.63 12.96 -3.44
C ASP A 46 2.18 11.89 -4.42
N GLU A 47 1.27 12.21 -5.33
CA GLU A 47 0.75 11.22 -6.28
C GLU A 47 1.84 10.64 -7.16
N THR A 48 2.73 11.49 -7.67
CA THR A 48 3.85 11.03 -8.51
C THR A 48 4.79 10.13 -7.72
N LYS A 49 5.10 10.51 -6.48
CA LYS A 49 6.00 9.74 -5.63
C LYS A 49 5.41 8.42 -5.18
N LEU A 50 4.11 8.42 -4.90
CA LEU A 50 3.39 7.17 -4.60
C LEU A 50 3.39 6.26 -5.82
N ASN A 51 3.17 6.82 -7.01
CA ASN A 51 3.22 6.07 -8.26
C ASN A 51 4.59 5.41 -8.47
N ASP A 52 5.66 6.15 -8.20
CA ASP A 52 7.02 5.61 -8.32
C ASP A 52 7.26 4.50 -7.30
N PHE A 53 6.79 4.69 -6.07
CA PHE A 53 6.96 3.69 -5.03
C PHE A 53 6.25 2.38 -5.37
N TYR A 54 5.00 2.43 -5.81
CA TYR A 54 4.31 1.17 -6.07
C TYR A 54 4.84 0.43 -7.30
N LYS A 55 5.39 1.15 -8.28
CA LYS A 55 6.09 0.50 -9.39
C LYS A 55 7.29 -0.29 -8.90
N PHE A 56 8.06 0.31 -7.99
CA PHE A 56 9.18 -0.36 -7.35
C PHE A 56 8.71 -1.57 -6.53
N ALA A 57 7.69 -1.39 -5.71
CA ALA A 57 7.14 -2.44 -4.87
C ALA A 57 6.59 -3.61 -5.70
N LEU A 58 5.90 -3.30 -6.79
CA LEU A 58 5.39 -4.31 -7.70
C LEU A 58 6.53 -5.12 -8.32
N THR A 59 7.59 -4.44 -8.77
CA THR A 59 8.77 -5.11 -9.33
C THR A 59 9.41 -6.05 -8.30
N VAL A 60 9.59 -5.59 -7.07
CA VAL A 60 10.17 -6.42 -6.01
C VAL A 60 9.28 -7.62 -5.73
N SER A 61 7.97 -7.41 -5.62
CA SER A 61 7.01 -8.50 -5.34
C SER A 61 7.06 -9.58 -6.40
N LEU A 62 7.19 -9.19 -7.68
CA LEU A 62 7.25 -10.16 -8.77
C LEU A 62 8.57 -10.89 -8.84
N ARG A 63 9.67 -10.25 -8.42
CA ARG A 63 11.02 -10.84 -8.52
C ARG A 63 11.45 -11.68 -7.32
N THR A 64 10.76 -11.57 -6.20
CA THR A 64 11.17 -12.26 -4.97
C THR A 64 10.39 -13.55 -4.70
N ASP A 65 9.66 -14.05 -5.68
CA ASP A 65 8.91 -15.31 -5.54
C ASP A 65 9.79 -16.48 -5.13
N GLU A 66 11.03 -16.49 -5.58
CA GLU A 66 11.96 -17.57 -5.24
C GLU A 66 12.30 -17.59 -3.75
N LEU A 67 12.27 -16.42 -3.10
CA LEU A 67 12.62 -16.32 -1.68
C LEU A 67 11.58 -16.94 -0.76
N LYS A 68 10.36 -17.15 -1.23
CA LYS A 68 9.30 -17.72 -0.39
C LYS A 68 9.60 -19.16 0.02
N TYR A 69 10.39 -19.89 -0.77
CA TYR A 69 10.75 -21.28 -0.45
C TYR A 69 11.74 -21.40 0.69
N SER A 70 12.58 -20.39 0.88
CA SER A 70 13.59 -20.41 1.96
C SER A 70 13.25 -19.43 3.09
N LEU A 71 12.56 -18.33 2.80
CA LEU A 71 12.31 -17.26 3.77
C LEU A 71 10.83 -17.03 4.07
N GLY A 72 9.95 -17.75 3.36
CA GLY A 72 8.51 -17.55 3.51
C GLY A 72 7.96 -16.49 2.57
N ALA A 73 6.64 -16.29 2.61
CA ALA A 73 5.97 -15.34 1.75
C ALA A 73 6.31 -13.90 2.10
N LEU A 74 6.29 -13.03 1.10
CA LEU A 74 6.45 -11.59 1.33
C LEU A 74 5.19 -11.04 1.99
N ASN A 75 5.33 -10.42 3.16
CA ASN A 75 4.20 -9.85 3.88
C ASN A 75 4.00 -8.37 3.57
N TYR A 76 5.07 -7.59 3.56
CA TYR A 76 4.99 -6.18 3.16
C TYR A 76 6.39 -5.63 2.87
N ILE A 77 6.40 -4.49 2.16
CA ILE A 77 7.60 -3.71 1.93
C ILE A 77 7.32 -2.32 2.48
N ALA A 78 8.23 -1.78 3.29
CA ALA A 78 8.05 -0.45 3.87
C ALA A 78 9.23 0.46 3.56
N SER A 79 8.92 1.73 3.29
CA SER A 79 9.91 2.78 3.10
C SER A 79 9.65 3.86 4.13
N ARG A 80 10.48 3.92 5.17
CA ARG A 80 10.36 4.91 6.24
C ARG A 80 11.07 6.19 5.82
N ARG A 81 10.31 7.27 5.71
CA ARG A 81 10.81 8.60 5.36
C ARG A 81 10.59 9.54 6.53
N ASP A 82 11.18 10.73 6.47
CA ASP A 82 11.03 11.71 7.56
C ASP A 82 9.58 12.13 7.76
N LYS A 83 8.84 12.31 6.68
CA LYS A 83 7.47 12.84 6.76
C LYS A 83 6.38 11.77 6.65
N VAL A 84 6.70 10.63 6.08
CA VAL A 84 5.72 9.55 5.86
C VAL A 84 6.40 8.20 5.92
N ILE A 85 5.59 7.16 6.09
CA ILE A 85 6.01 5.80 5.83
C ILE A 85 5.13 5.26 4.69
N LEU A 86 5.75 4.64 3.69
CA LEU A 86 5.05 4.06 2.54
C LEU A 86 5.12 2.55 2.68
N ILE A 87 3.97 1.88 2.57
CA ILE A 87 3.87 0.44 2.80
C ILE A 87 3.13 -0.22 1.65
N SER A 88 3.67 -1.33 1.17
CA SER A 88 3.05 -2.12 0.11
C SER A 88 2.77 -3.52 0.65
N PHE A 89 1.50 -3.92 0.66
CA PHE A 89 1.06 -5.26 1.06
C PHE A 89 0.61 -6.03 -0.19
N PRO A 90 1.30 -7.10 -0.58
CA PRO A 90 0.86 -7.91 -1.71
C PRO A 90 -0.35 -8.78 -1.32
N PHE A 91 -1.27 -8.97 -2.26
CA PHE A 91 -2.37 -9.92 -2.08
C PHE A 91 -1.88 -11.32 -2.41
N PRO A 92 -2.23 -12.33 -1.60
CA PRO A 92 -1.69 -13.69 -1.79
C PRO A 92 -2.18 -14.42 -3.03
N VAL A 93 -3.36 -14.09 -3.55
CA VAL A 93 -3.97 -14.82 -4.67
C VAL A 93 -4.10 -14.00 -5.94
N THR A 94 -3.65 -12.75 -5.93
CA THR A 94 -3.71 -11.87 -7.10
C THR A 94 -2.40 -11.12 -7.24
N THR A 95 -2.29 -10.34 -8.32
CA THR A 95 -1.15 -9.47 -8.53
C THR A 95 -1.41 -8.03 -8.04
N ASN A 96 -2.54 -7.83 -7.34
CA ASN A 96 -2.87 -6.53 -6.79
C ASN A 96 -2.03 -6.24 -5.54
N ILE A 97 -1.86 -4.96 -5.26
CA ILE A 97 -1.09 -4.48 -4.11
C ILE A 97 -1.95 -3.47 -3.35
N LEU A 98 -1.99 -3.58 -2.03
CA LEU A 98 -2.54 -2.55 -1.16
C LEU A 98 -1.40 -1.58 -0.82
N LEU A 99 -1.53 -0.33 -1.27
CA LEU A 99 -0.54 0.70 -1.03
C LEU A 99 -1.03 1.66 0.04
N ILE A 100 -0.23 1.88 1.07
CA ILE A 100 -0.57 2.76 2.19
C ILE A 100 0.51 3.81 2.37
N SER A 101 0.10 5.06 2.60
CA SER A 101 0.96 6.13 3.09
C SER A 101 0.45 6.53 4.46
N ALA A 102 1.35 6.69 5.42
CA ALA A 102 0.96 6.95 6.80
C ALA A 102 1.96 7.86 7.51
N GLU A 103 1.58 8.34 8.68
CA GLU A 103 2.48 9.08 9.56
C GLU A 103 3.63 8.17 10.01
N PRO A 104 4.84 8.72 10.20
CA PRO A 104 6.02 7.89 10.49
C PRO A 104 5.93 7.05 11.77
N GLY A 105 5.07 7.43 12.71
CA GLY A 105 4.91 6.69 13.97
C GLY A 105 3.96 5.51 13.90
N LEU A 106 3.38 5.23 12.73
CA LEU A 106 2.44 4.11 12.60
C LEU A 106 3.09 2.77 12.92
N ASP A 107 2.38 1.94 13.67
CA ASP A 107 2.81 0.57 13.95
C ASP A 107 2.34 -0.33 12.81
N ILE A 108 3.27 -0.71 11.93
CA ILE A 108 2.97 -1.50 10.73
C ILE A 108 2.46 -2.89 11.10
N GLU A 109 3.05 -3.52 12.09
CA GLU A 109 2.65 -4.87 12.49
C GLU A 109 1.22 -4.89 12.99
N LYS A 110 0.83 -3.87 13.74
CA LYS A 110 -0.54 -3.75 14.23
C LYS A 110 -1.52 -3.50 13.08
N LEU A 111 -1.13 -2.67 12.13
CA LEU A 111 -1.95 -2.41 10.94
C LEU A 111 -2.10 -3.69 10.11
N ALA A 112 -1.04 -4.47 9.97
CA ALA A 112 -1.03 -5.69 9.17
C ALA A 112 -1.98 -6.76 9.72
N GLU A 113 -2.31 -6.72 11.01
CA GLU A 113 -3.25 -7.65 11.64
C GLU A 113 -4.70 -7.44 11.17
N ASN A 114 -4.99 -6.29 10.60
CA ASN A 114 -6.33 -5.98 10.09
C ASN A 114 -6.48 -6.34 8.61
#